data_a398f162d3977e91b96ff45c15e786cc
#
_entry.id   a398f162d3977e91b96ff45c15e786cc
#
_cell.length_a   1.000
_cell.length_b   1.000
_cell.length_c   1.000
_cell.angle_alpha   90.00
_cell.angle_beta   90.00
_cell.angle_gamma   90.00
#
_symmetry.space_group_name_H-M   'P 1'
#
loop_
_entity.id
_entity.type
_entity.pdbx_description
1 polymer ?
#
loop_
_entity_poly.entity_id
_entity_poly.type
_entity_poly.pdbx_seq_one_letter_code
_entity_poly.pdbx_strand_id
1 'polypeptide(L)'
;MSGHSQFKNIMYRKGAQDAKKARVFAKLARDITIAAKSGLPEPDKNPRLRLAIQAARAESMPKDNIERAIAKASQTAGGNDYVSVRYEGFGPGKVAVIVEAMTDNKNRTVGNVRTIFGKRGGMMGESGSVTFNFERIGFIQYPLSVADSDKIFEAALEAGANDVAVSYTHLRAHET
;
A
#
# COMPACT_ATOMS: atom_id res chain seq x y z
N MET A 1 -34.82 -7.67 29.93
CA MET A 1 -33.96 -8.58 29.09
C MET A 1 -33.19 -7.81 28.02
N SER A 2 -32.34 -6.83 28.40
CA SER A 2 -31.57 -6.01 27.44
C SER A 2 -30.07 -6.37 27.31
N GLY A 3 -29.57 -7.33 28.09
CA GLY A 3 -28.14 -7.66 28.13
C GLY A 3 -27.61 -8.43 26.90
N HIS A 4 -28.42 -9.24 26.25
CA HIS A 4 -28.01 -10.03 25.08
C HIS A 4 -27.76 -9.22 23.78
N SER A 5 -28.43 -8.09 23.63
CA SER A 5 -28.27 -7.19 22.45
C SER A 5 -26.96 -6.43 22.48
N GLN A 6 -26.53 -5.97 23.63
CA GLN A 6 -25.29 -5.19 23.79
C GLN A 6 -24.04 -6.06 23.59
N PHE A 7 -24.04 -7.29 24.13
CA PHE A 7 -22.95 -8.25 23.95
C PHE A 7 -22.80 -8.68 22.49
N LYS A 8 -23.91 -8.98 21.78
CA LYS A 8 -23.90 -9.29 20.35
C LYS A 8 -23.35 -8.13 19.52
N ASN A 9 -23.77 -6.89 19.80
CA ASN A 9 -23.26 -5.71 19.10
C ASN A 9 -21.76 -5.50 19.30
N ILE A 10 -21.24 -5.75 20.50
CA ILE A 10 -19.79 -5.68 20.79
C ILE A 10 -19.06 -6.78 20.02
N MET A 11 -19.54 -8.01 20.01
CA MET A 11 -18.95 -9.11 19.23
C MET A 11 -18.94 -8.83 17.73
N TYR A 12 -20.03 -8.31 17.15
CA TYR A 12 -20.06 -7.95 15.72
C TYR A 12 -19.08 -6.85 15.37
N ARG A 13 -18.98 -5.80 16.21
CA ARG A 13 -18.01 -4.71 16.00
C ARG A 13 -16.56 -5.21 16.11
N LYS A 14 -16.27 -6.04 17.12
CA LYS A 14 -14.94 -6.64 17.29
C LYS A 14 -14.59 -7.56 16.12
N GLY A 15 -15.51 -8.44 15.72
CA GLY A 15 -15.31 -9.32 14.57
C GLY A 15 -15.07 -8.57 13.26
N ALA A 16 -15.76 -7.44 13.02
CA ALA A 16 -15.55 -6.60 11.84
C ALA A 16 -14.18 -5.90 11.88
N GLN A 17 -13.73 -5.42 13.05
CA GLN A 17 -12.41 -4.85 13.25
C GLN A 17 -11.30 -5.89 13.06
N ASP A 18 -11.48 -7.08 13.64
CA ASP A 18 -10.51 -8.17 13.51
C ASP A 18 -10.38 -8.63 12.05
N ALA A 19 -11.50 -8.74 11.32
CA ALA A 19 -11.47 -9.05 9.89
C ALA A 19 -10.78 -7.97 9.06
N LYS A 20 -10.96 -6.69 9.38
CA LYS A 20 -10.25 -5.57 8.72
C LYS A 20 -8.75 -5.66 9.00
N LYS A 21 -8.36 -5.88 10.26
CA LYS A 21 -6.97 -6.01 10.68
C LYS A 21 -6.29 -7.21 10.02
N ALA A 22 -6.98 -8.35 9.94
CA ALA A 22 -6.48 -9.54 9.26
C ALA A 22 -6.20 -9.29 7.77
N ARG A 23 -7.06 -8.53 7.08
CA ARG A 23 -6.83 -8.14 5.67
C ARG A 23 -5.60 -7.24 5.50
N VAL A 24 -5.43 -6.26 6.40
CA VAL A 24 -4.25 -5.38 6.40
C VAL A 24 -3.00 -6.21 6.64
N PHE A 25 -2.99 -7.09 7.64
CA PHE A 25 -1.85 -7.95 7.93
C PHE A 25 -1.52 -8.91 6.78
N ALA A 26 -2.53 -9.47 6.12
CA ALA A 26 -2.31 -10.33 4.96
C ALA A 26 -1.65 -9.59 3.79
N LYS A 27 -2.03 -8.31 3.57
CA LYS A 27 -1.39 -7.46 2.57
C LYS A 27 0.06 -7.17 2.95
N LEU A 28 0.32 -6.69 4.16
CA LEU A 28 1.66 -6.35 4.64
C LEU A 28 2.60 -7.56 4.66
N ALA A 29 2.11 -8.75 5.07
CA ALA A 29 2.90 -9.98 5.01
C ALA A 29 3.29 -10.34 3.57
N ARG A 30 2.38 -10.11 2.60
CA ARG A 30 2.68 -10.30 1.18
C ARG A 30 3.72 -9.31 0.68
N ASP A 31 3.60 -8.05 1.03
CA ASP A 31 4.55 -7.00 0.65
C ASP A 31 5.96 -7.31 1.19
N ILE A 32 6.07 -7.78 2.44
CA ILE A 32 7.32 -8.25 3.04
C ILE A 32 7.90 -9.45 2.26
N THR A 33 7.06 -10.46 1.96
CA THR A 33 7.51 -11.66 1.22
C THR A 33 8.02 -11.28 -0.17
N ILE A 34 7.34 -10.38 -0.88
CA ILE A 34 7.74 -9.91 -2.20
C ILE A 34 9.05 -9.11 -2.12
N ALA A 35 9.17 -8.22 -1.16
CA ALA A 35 10.38 -7.42 -0.95
C ALA A 35 11.60 -8.32 -0.64
N ALA A 36 11.41 -9.36 0.19
CA ALA A 36 12.45 -10.33 0.51
C ALA A 36 12.83 -11.23 -0.69
N LYS A 37 11.87 -11.55 -1.57
CA LYS A 37 12.12 -12.32 -2.81
C LYS A 37 12.85 -11.51 -3.88
N SER A 38 12.54 -10.21 -4.01
CA SER A 38 13.12 -9.34 -5.02
C SER A 38 14.51 -8.80 -4.67
N GLY A 39 15.04 -9.15 -3.50
CA GLY A 39 16.36 -8.75 -3.01
C GLY A 39 16.88 -9.71 -1.97
N LEU A 40 17.77 -9.23 -1.11
CA LEU A 40 18.24 -10.02 0.03
C LEU A 40 17.19 -10.06 1.14
N PRO A 41 17.03 -11.22 1.85
CA PRO A 41 16.09 -11.34 2.96
C PRO A 41 16.57 -10.64 4.25
N GLU A 42 17.55 -9.76 4.14
CA GLU A 42 18.14 -8.99 5.22
C GLU A 42 17.70 -7.54 5.12
N PRO A 43 16.98 -6.98 6.13
CA PRO A 43 16.47 -5.60 6.07
C PRO A 43 17.57 -4.54 5.91
N ASP A 44 18.75 -4.77 6.47
CA ASP A 44 19.88 -3.83 6.39
C ASP A 44 20.45 -3.69 4.98
N LYS A 45 20.33 -4.74 4.18
CA LYS A 45 20.81 -4.80 2.80
C LYS A 45 19.69 -4.63 1.76
N ASN A 46 18.43 -4.51 2.20
CA ASN A 46 17.28 -4.41 1.32
C ASN A 46 16.37 -3.25 1.76
N PRO A 47 16.53 -2.05 1.16
CA PRO A 47 15.72 -0.88 1.51
C PRO A 47 14.22 -1.11 1.36
N ARG A 48 13.80 -1.85 0.32
CA ARG A 48 12.38 -2.18 0.09
C ARG A 48 11.82 -3.06 1.21
N LEU A 49 12.58 -4.06 1.66
CA LEU A 49 12.19 -4.90 2.78
C LEU A 49 12.12 -4.10 4.08
N ARG A 50 13.05 -3.19 4.30
CA ARG A 50 13.06 -2.30 5.46
C ARG A 50 11.79 -1.45 5.52
N LEU A 51 11.41 -0.81 4.41
CA LEU A 51 10.17 -0.02 4.32
C LEU A 51 8.92 -0.88 4.55
N ALA A 52 8.85 -2.09 3.98
CA ALA A 52 7.73 -3.00 4.19
C ALA A 52 7.61 -3.42 5.66
N ILE A 53 8.73 -3.66 6.36
CA ILE A 53 8.76 -3.97 7.80
C ILE A 53 8.33 -2.77 8.63
N GLN A 54 8.76 -1.56 8.28
CA GLN A 54 8.33 -0.34 8.97
C GLN A 54 6.81 -0.14 8.84
N ALA A 55 6.25 -0.31 7.66
CA ALA A 55 4.80 -0.25 7.45
C ALA A 55 4.05 -1.31 8.27
N ALA A 56 4.58 -2.53 8.36
CA ALA A 56 3.98 -3.58 9.17
C ALA A 56 4.02 -3.27 10.68
N ARG A 57 5.11 -2.68 11.16
CA ARG A 57 5.25 -2.25 12.56
C ARG A 57 4.30 -1.08 12.89
N ALA A 58 4.13 -0.14 11.98
CA ALA A 58 3.18 0.97 12.13
C ALA A 58 1.74 0.49 12.33
N GLU A 59 1.36 -0.61 11.68
CA GLU A 59 0.06 -1.28 11.85
C GLU A 59 0.05 -2.26 13.03
N SER A 60 1.09 -2.27 13.87
CA SER A 60 1.22 -3.15 15.03
C SER A 60 1.19 -4.66 14.68
N MET A 61 1.80 -5.04 13.55
CA MET A 61 1.96 -6.45 13.20
C MET A 61 2.96 -7.12 14.16
N PRO A 62 2.62 -8.29 14.75
CA PRO A 62 3.54 -9.04 15.59
C PRO A 62 4.83 -9.41 14.88
N LYS A 63 5.95 -9.39 15.62
CA LYS A 63 7.29 -9.71 15.10
C LYS A 63 7.34 -11.09 14.43
N ASP A 64 6.72 -12.09 15.04
CA ASP A 64 6.66 -13.46 14.51
C ASP A 64 5.96 -13.52 13.12
N ASN A 65 4.97 -12.66 12.86
CA ASN A 65 4.32 -12.59 11.57
C ASN A 65 5.24 -12.00 10.50
N ILE A 66 6.05 -11.00 10.88
CA ILE A 66 7.06 -10.39 10.01
C ILE A 66 8.14 -11.42 9.67
N GLU A 67 8.68 -12.10 10.67
CA GLU A 67 9.72 -13.12 10.49
C GLU A 67 9.23 -14.28 9.63
N ARG A 68 8.01 -14.77 9.87
CA ARG A 68 7.39 -15.80 9.01
C ARG A 68 7.20 -15.34 7.57
N ALA A 69 6.87 -14.06 7.34
CA ALA A 69 6.72 -13.52 5.99
C ALA A 69 8.07 -13.45 5.26
N ILE A 70 9.15 -13.10 5.96
CA ILE A 70 10.52 -13.12 5.42
C ILE A 70 10.96 -14.56 5.12
N ALA A 71 10.79 -15.48 6.08
CA ALA A 71 11.18 -16.89 5.92
C ALA A 71 10.44 -17.57 4.75
N LYS A 72 9.18 -17.20 4.52
CA LYS A 72 8.39 -17.69 3.39
C LYS A 72 9.03 -17.34 2.04
N ALA A 73 9.73 -16.22 1.93
CA ALA A 73 10.43 -15.84 0.71
C ALA A 73 11.54 -16.85 0.34
N SER A 74 12.26 -17.34 1.33
CA SER A 74 13.36 -18.32 1.15
C SER A 74 12.86 -19.73 0.88
N GLN A 75 11.69 -20.10 1.42
CA GLN A 75 11.10 -21.43 1.27
C GLN A 75 10.44 -21.67 -0.09
N THR A 76 10.13 -20.61 -0.84
CA THR A 76 9.44 -20.69 -2.13
C THR A 76 10.43 -20.54 -3.30
N ALA A 77 11.60 -21.17 -3.22
CA ALA A 77 12.49 -21.35 -4.36
C ALA A 77 11.81 -22.35 -5.33
N GLY A 78 10.98 -21.86 -6.23
CA GLY A 78 10.19 -22.65 -7.20
C GLY A 78 8.69 -22.36 -7.21
N GLY A 79 8.18 -21.48 -6.36
CA GLY A 79 6.79 -21.02 -6.41
C GLY A 79 6.61 -19.88 -7.41
N ASN A 80 5.39 -19.74 -7.95
CA ASN A 80 5.02 -18.75 -8.96
C ASN A 80 5.60 -17.37 -8.63
N ASP A 81 6.43 -16.85 -9.53
CA ASP A 81 7.02 -15.53 -9.39
C ASP A 81 5.90 -14.49 -9.45
N TYR A 82 5.89 -13.62 -8.43
CA TYR A 82 5.00 -12.48 -8.45
C TYR A 82 5.44 -11.50 -9.52
N VAL A 83 4.53 -11.17 -10.40
CA VAL A 83 4.75 -10.15 -11.44
C VAL A 83 3.96 -8.89 -11.13
N SER A 84 4.56 -7.75 -11.40
CA SER A 84 3.86 -6.48 -11.33
C SER A 84 2.96 -6.34 -12.54
N VAL A 85 1.72 -5.97 -12.31
CA VAL A 85 0.73 -5.69 -13.35
C VAL A 85 0.02 -4.39 -13.03
N ARG A 86 -0.31 -3.63 -14.08
CA ARG A 86 -1.06 -2.39 -13.98
C ARG A 86 -2.37 -2.56 -14.71
N TYR A 87 -3.44 -2.12 -14.07
CA TYR A 87 -4.77 -2.03 -14.65
C TYR A 87 -5.22 -0.58 -14.63
N GLU A 88 -5.94 -0.19 -15.65
CA GLU A 88 -6.43 1.15 -15.85
C GLU A 88 -7.94 1.14 -15.99
N GLY A 89 -8.60 2.22 -15.67
CA GLY A 89 -10.04 2.33 -15.82
C GLY A 89 -10.60 3.61 -15.24
N PHE A 90 -11.92 3.65 -15.24
CA PHE A 90 -12.69 4.78 -14.76
C PHE A 90 -13.58 4.35 -13.60
N GLY A 91 -13.54 5.09 -12.52
CA GLY A 91 -14.47 5.01 -11.41
C GLY A 91 -15.78 5.76 -11.70
N PRO A 92 -16.71 5.79 -10.74
CA PRO A 92 -17.92 6.62 -10.82
C PRO A 92 -17.56 8.08 -11.16
N GLY A 93 -18.38 8.73 -11.97
CA GLY A 93 -18.11 10.11 -12.41
C GLY A 93 -16.93 10.25 -13.39
N LYS A 94 -16.52 9.16 -14.04
CA LYS A 94 -15.38 9.12 -14.98
C LYS A 94 -14.03 9.49 -14.34
N VAL A 95 -13.87 9.28 -13.05
CA VAL A 95 -12.58 9.49 -12.36
C VAL A 95 -11.59 8.45 -12.88
N ALA A 96 -10.45 8.91 -13.38
CA ALA A 96 -9.37 8.03 -13.82
C ALA A 96 -8.76 7.26 -12.63
N VAL A 97 -8.52 5.97 -12.78
CA VAL A 97 -7.99 5.08 -11.74
C VAL A 97 -6.90 4.18 -12.31
N ILE A 98 -5.73 4.19 -11.67
CA ILE A 98 -4.67 3.23 -11.91
C ILE A 98 -4.63 2.25 -10.72
N VAL A 99 -4.57 0.95 -11.02
CA VAL A 99 -4.40 -0.12 -10.04
C VAL A 99 -3.09 -0.85 -10.32
N GLU A 100 -2.10 -0.66 -9.45
CA GLU A 100 -0.88 -1.46 -9.47
C GLU A 100 -1.04 -2.67 -8.55
N ALA A 101 -0.74 -3.85 -9.06
CA ALA A 101 -0.88 -5.09 -8.32
C ALA A 101 0.34 -6.01 -8.54
N MET A 102 0.68 -6.75 -7.49
CA MET A 102 1.61 -7.87 -7.57
C MET A 102 0.82 -9.16 -7.52
N THR A 103 1.00 -10.04 -8.50
CA THR A 103 0.22 -11.27 -8.62
C THR A 103 1.04 -12.45 -9.11
N ASP A 104 0.72 -13.61 -8.62
CA ASP A 104 1.16 -14.92 -9.09
C ASP A 104 0.27 -15.46 -10.23
N ASN A 105 -0.92 -14.83 -10.45
CA ASN A 105 -1.87 -15.25 -11.48
C ASN A 105 -2.60 -14.04 -12.08
N LYS A 106 -2.13 -13.60 -13.26
CA LYS A 106 -2.68 -12.46 -13.99
C LYS A 106 -4.16 -12.63 -14.34
N ASN A 107 -4.56 -13.83 -14.76
CA ASN A 107 -5.93 -14.10 -15.20
C ASN A 107 -6.94 -14.00 -14.03
N ARG A 108 -6.59 -14.54 -12.87
CA ARG A 108 -7.40 -14.40 -11.65
C ARG A 108 -7.51 -12.92 -11.25
N THR A 109 -6.40 -12.20 -11.28
CA THR A 109 -6.35 -10.80 -10.82
C THR A 109 -7.11 -9.86 -11.75
N VAL A 110 -6.98 -10.01 -13.07
CA VAL A 110 -7.74 -9.18 -14.02
C VAL A 110 -9.25 -9.38 -13.86
N GLY A 111 -9.70 -10.64 -13.66
CA GLY A 111 -11.11 -10.93 -13.39
C GLY A 111 -11.63 -10.28 -12.11
N ASN A 112 -10.84 -10.34 -11.04
CA ASN A 112 -11.18 -9.72 -9.76
C ASN A 112 -11.24 -8.19 -9.87
N VAL A 113 -10.25 -7.55 -10.49
CA VAL A 113 -10.21 -6.10 -10.70
C VAL A 113 -11.39 -5.64 -11.54
N ARG A 114 -11.66 -6.31 -12.67
CA ARG A 114 -12.83 -6.01 -13.52
C ARG A 114 -14.15 -6.11 -12.74
N THR A 115 -14.30 -7.14 -11.94
CA THR A 115 -15.49 -7.33 -11.10
C THR A 115 -15.66 -6.21 -10.08
N ILE A 116 -14.56 -5.73 -9.48
CA ILE A 116 -14.61 -4.63 -8.50
C ILE A 116 -14.99 -3.32 -9.19
N PHE A 117 -14.40 -3.01 -10.34
CA PHE A 117 -14.78 -1.83 -11.12
C PHE A 117 -16.29 -1.84 -11.41
N GLY A 118 -16.81 -2.93 -11.98
CA GLY A 118 -18.23 -3.05 -12.32
C GLY A 118 -19.15 -2.93 -11.10
N LYS A 119 -18.83 -3.63 -10.00
CA LYS A 119 -19.63 -3.56 -8.75
C LYS A 119 -19.65 -2.18 -8.10
N ARG A 120 -18.68 -1.34 -8.40
CA ARG A 120 -18.56 0.02 -7.84
C ARG A 120 -19.00 1.10 -8.81
N GLY A 121 -19.68 0.74 -9.91
CA GLY A 121 -20.17 1.70 -10.90
C GLY A 121 -19.07 2.31 -11.78
N GLY A 122 -17.93 1.63 -11.87
CA GLY A 122 -16.83 1.98 -12.76
C GLY A 122 -16.68 1.00 -13.90
N MET A 123 -15.68 1.22 -14.73
CA MET A 123 -15.35 0.38 -15.89
C MET A 123 -13.83 0.24 -16.00
N MET A 124 -13.34 -1.00 -16.15
CA MET A 124 -11.95 -1.26 -16.45
C MET A 124 -11.72 -0.94 -17.95
N GLY A 125 -10.72 -0.11 -18.23
CA GLY A 125 -10.29 0.27 -19.57
C GLY A 125 -9.16 -0.61 -20.09
N GLU A 126 -8.66 -0.23 -21.25
CA GLU A 126 -7.45 -0.83 -21.84
C GLU A 126 -6.20 -0.16 -21.25
N SER A 127 -5.04 -0.79 -21.47
CA SER A 127 -3.76 -0.23 -21.09
C SER A 127 -3.51 1.08 -21.83
N GLY A 128 -3.09 2.13 -21.12
CA GLY A 128 -2.90 3.47 -21.67
C GLY A 128 -4.15 4.36 -21.67
N SER A 129 -5.31 3.84 -21.22
CA SER A 129 -6.57 4.61 -21.27
C SER A 129 -6.62 5.80 -20.31
N VAL A 130 -5.84 5.76 -19.22
CA VAL A 130 -5.81 6.84 -18.23
C VAL A 130 -4.41 7.25 -17.81
N THR A 131 -3.37 6.48 -18.13
CA THR A 131 -1.97 6.70 -17.68
C THR A 131 -1.46 8.07 -18.06
N PHE A 132 -1.88 8.63 -19.20
CA PHE A 132 -1.47 9.97 -19.64
C PHE A 132 -1.90 11.11 -18.71
N ASN A 133 -2.86 10.87 -17.82
CA ASN A 133 -3.29 11.82 -16.81
C ASN A 133 -2.49 11.73 -15.48
N PHE A 134 -1.52 10.83 -15.40
CA PHE A 134 -0.79 10.57 -14.17
C PHE A 134 0.71 10.75 -14.38
N GLU A 135 1.32 11.43 -13.46
CA GLU A 135 2.75 11.50 -13.31
C GLU A 135 3.19 10.68 -12.10
N ARG A 136 4.29 9.95 -12.22
CA ARG A 136 4.86 9.22 -11.09
C ARG A 136 5.82 10.13 -10.37
N ILE A 137 5.50 10.46 -9.14
CA ILE A 137 6.30 11.33 -8.28
C ILE A 137 6.80 10.58 -7.05
N GLY A 138 7.94 10.98 -6.51
CA GLY A 138 8.35 10.71 -5.14
C GLY A 138 7.62 11.68 -4.21
N PHE A 139 7.12 11.18 -3.09
CA PHE A 139 6.37 11.99 -2.13
C PHE A 139 6.94 11.79 -0.74
N ILE A 140 7.39 12.88 -0.13
CA ILE A 140 7.89 12.89 1.25
C ILE A 140 6.99 13.81 2.08
N GLN A 141 6.62 13.35 3.26
CA GLN A 141 5.76 14.08 4.18
C GLN A 141 6.35 14.13 5.56
N TYR A 142 6.47 15.32 6.12
CA TYR A 142 6.92 15.55 7.49
C TYR A 142 5.83 16.20 8.33
N PRO A 143 5.70 15.85 9.64
CA PRO A 143 4.90 16.65 10.58
C PRO A 143 5.49 18.04 10.75
N LEU A 144 4.65 19.07 10.93
CA LEU A 144 5.11 20.44 11.19
C LEU A 144 5.98 20.60 12.44
N SER A 145 5.89 19.64 13.35
CA SER A 145 6.70 19.61 14.58
C SER A 145 8.19 19.27 14.36
N VAL A 146 8.57 18.82 13.16
CA VAL A 146 9.95 18.39 12.86
C VAL A 146 10.86 19.58 12.66
N ALA A 147 10.42 20.59 11.94
CA ALA A 147 11.14 21.85 11.73
C ALA A 147 10.18 22.94 11.25
N ASP A 148 10.66 24.18 11.28
CA ASP A 148 9.99 25.33 10.69
C ASP A 148 9.79 25.12 9.16
N SER A 149 8.66 25.60 8.64
CA SER A 149 8.29 25.51 7.23
C SER A 149 9.39 26.03 6.29
N ASP A 150 10.01 27.15 6.66
CA ASP A 150 11.03 27.78 5.82
C ASP A 150 12.30 26.92 5.73
N LYS A 151 12.72 26.31 6.82
CA LYS A 151 13.87 25.38 6.85
C LYS A 151 13.63 24.13 6.04
N ILE A 152 12.42 23.59 6.09
CA ILE A 152 12.08 22.39 5.29
C ILE A 152 11.97 22.76 3.82
N PHE A 153 11.45 23.94 3.51
CA PHE A 153 11.40 24.45 2.14
C PHE A 153 12.81 24.59 1.54
N GLU A 154 13.74 25.22 2.26
CA GLU A 154 15.14 25.36 1.84
C GLU A 154 15.80 23.99 1.64
N ALA A 155 15.65 23.07 2.61
CA ALA A 155 16.22 21.72 2.51
C ALA A 155 15.64 20.91 1.34
N ALA A 156 14.36 21.07 1.05
CA ALA A 156 13.70 20.42 -0.07
C ALA A 156 14.20 20.95 -1.42
N LEU A 157 14.39 22.29 -1.53
CA LEU A 157 14.98 22.90 -2.73
C LEU A 157 16.42 22.43 -2.95
N GLU A 158 17.25 22.37 -1.89
CA GLU A 158 18.62 21.85 -1.98
C GLU A 158 18.66 20.38 -2.39
N ALA A 159 17.68 19.59 -1.96
CA ALA A 159 17.51 18.19 -2.34
C ALA A 159 16.95 17.99 -3.76
N GLY A 160 16.54 19.06 -4.45
CA GLY A 160 16.01 19.00 -5.81
C GLY A 160 14.52 18.68 -5.90
N ALA A 161 13.73 18.96 -4.86
CA ALA A 161 12.29 18.78 -4.91
C ALA A 161 11.64 19.73 -5.94
N ASN A 162 10.69 19.21 -6.72
CA ASN A 162 9.99 19.99 -7.75
C ASN A 162 8.85 20.84 -7.18
N ASP A 163 8.28 20.43 -6.07
CA ASP A 163 7.19 21.15 -5.41
C ASP A 163 7.22 20.91 -3.90
N VAL A 164 6.86 21.93 -3.14
CA VAL A 164 6.76 21.88 -1.67
C VAL A 164 5.44 22.51 -1.22
N ALA A 165 4.54 21.71 -0.68
CA ALA A 165 3.27 22.19 -0.17
C ALA A 165 3.20 22.11 1.35
N VAL A 166 2.74 23.19 1.98
CA VAL A 166 2.48 23.25 3.43
C VAL A 166 0.99 23.06 3.66
N SER A 167 0.61 22.11 4.50
CA SER A 167 -0.76 21.97 5.00
C SER A 167 -0.79 22.28 6.50
N TYR A 168 -1.97 22.49 7.06
CA TYR A 168 -2.13 22.82 8.48
C TYR A 168 -1.49 21.81 9.47
N THR A 169 -1.19 20.60 9.01
CA THR A 169 -0.63 19.53 9.85
C THR A 169 0.67 18.93 9.32
N HIS A 170 1.01 19.14 8.03
CA HIS A 170 2.12 18.45 7.37
C HIS A 170 2.76 19.34 6.30
N LEU A 171 4.06 19.11 6.08
CA LEU A 171 4.81 19.59 4.94
C LEU A 171 4.96 18.46 3.92
N ARG A 172 4.75 18.76 2.63
CA ARG A 172 4.80 17.79 1.53
C ARG A 172 5.78 18.27 0.48
N ALA A 173 6.72 17.42 0.10
CA ALA A 173 7.64 17.65 -1.00
C ALA A 173 7.46 16.57 -2.07
N HIS A 174 7.59 16.95 -3.34
CA HIS A 174 7.47 16.08 -4.51
C HIS A 174 8.76 16.10 -5.31
N GLU A 175 9.17 14.91 -5.76
CA GLU A 175 10.21 14.72 -6.77
C GLU A 175 9.63 13.93 -7.94
N THR A 176 10.05 14.21 -9.16
CA THR A 176 9.70 13.45 -10.38
C THR A 176 10.61 12.26 -10.58
#